data_c349206a80e07a02dbbd55e8481648ed
#
_entry.id   c349206a80e07a02dbbd55e8481648ed
#
_cell.length_a   1.000
_cell.length_b   1.000
_cell.length_c   1.000
_cell.angle_alpha   90.00
_cell.angle_beta   90.00
_cell.angle_gamma   90.00
#
_symmetry.space_group_name_H-M   'P 1'
#
loop_
_entity.id
_entity.type
_entity.pdbx_description
1 polymer ?
#
loop_
_entity_poly.entity_id
_entity_poly.type
_entity_poly.pdbx_seq_one_letter_code
_entity_poly.pdbx_strand_id
1 'polypeptide(L)'
;MNKILSLLVSLLLITGLLSGCASGGSDEAASADTAEKSKVYLITMDQMDQHWQNVNKGAEEVASANSDIIEYKWSAPDKKDDAQQIDKVNNAVSDGAKVILLAANGPDAISSALEEAAAKGVKIVYVDSPANFPGEATFATDNKAAGKTAGEQMLAELNAKGVTSGDIGIINVKPDTTSCVLREEGFRSAFEGTDFNILTTQFCEGDAAKSQDAASNFISQGCVGIFGTNEGGTVGVGNAIKASGKAVVGVGFDKSDTILGLITDGALLCTMAQNPDVMGKQGMEAAIKLINGESISSKNVDTGVSVITKDDVK
;
A
#
# COMPACT_ATOMS: atom_id res chain seq x y z
N MET A 1 18.17 -68.44 -28.73
CA MET A 1 17.93 -69.04 -30.07
C MET A 1 17.41 -67.96 -30.96
N ASN A 2 18.30 -67.48 -31.79
CA ASN A 2 18.19 -67.35 -33.25
C ASN A 2 17.17 -66.30 -33.75
N LYS A 3 17.43 -65.38 -34.62
CA LYS A 3 18.51 -64.99 -35.57
C LYS A 3 17.91 -63.76 -36.29
N ILE A 4 18.67 -62.65 -36.48
CA ILE A 4 19.35 -62.28 -37.72
C ILE A 4 18.34 -62.09 -38.90
N LEU A 5 18.25 -61.02 -39.66
CA LEU A 5 19.24 -60.47 -40.54
C LEU A 5 18.57 -59.38 -41.44
N SER A 6 19.24 -58.27 -41.66
CA SER A 6 19.68 -57.72 -42.97
C SER A 6 18.63 -57.00 -43.85
N LEU A 7 18.93 -55.83 -44.27
CA LEU A 7 19.86 -55.20 -45.21
C LEU A 7 19.21 -54.80 -46.55
N LEU A 8 19.60 -53.66 -47.04
CA LEU A 8 19.87 -53.11 -48.38
C LEU A 8 18.87 -52.04 -48.88
N VAL A 9 19.28 -50.79 -48.87
CA VAL A 9 19.99 -50.04 -49.94
C VAL A 9 19.28 -50.07 -51.34
N SER A 10 18.82 -48.93 -51.76
CA SER A 10 19.01 -48.50 -53.17
C SER A 10 18.83 -47.01 -53.33
N LEU A 11 19.85 -46.37 -53.81
CA LEU A 11 20.10 -45.06 -54.33
C LEU A 11 19.53 -44.96 -55.75
N LEU A 12 18.80 -43.91 -56.08
CA LEU A 12 18.66 -43.48 -57.48
C LEU A 12 18.51 -41.94 -57.54
N LEU A 13 19.56 -41.32 -58.06
CA LEU A 13 19.59 -39.98 -58.64
C LEU A 13 18.82 -39.93 -59.94
N ILE A 14 17.98 -38.91 -60.14
CA ILE A 14 17.72 -38.40 -61.46
C ILE A 14 17.63 -36.85 -61.38
N THR A 15 18.52 -36.23 -62.10
CA THR A 15 18.60 -34.80 -62.43
C THR A 15 17.53 -34.42 -63.46
N GLY A 16 16.93 -33.24 -63.29
CA GLY A 16 16.08 -32.63 -64.36
C GLY A 16 15.95 -31.13 -64.12
N LEU A 17 16.79 -30.35 -64.75
CA LEU A 17 16.63 -28.90 -64.94
C LEU A 17 15.40 -28.64 -65.83
N LEU A 18 14.61 -27.60 -65.49
CA LEU A 18 14.22 -26.57 -66.45
C LEU A 18 13.41 -25.43 -65.81
N SER A 19 13.80 -24.27 -66.20
CA SER A 19 13.36 -22.91 -65.93
C SER A 19 11.84 -22.66 -65.91
N GLY A 20 11.40 -21.77 -65.02
CA GLY A 20 10.12 -21.10 -65.07
C GLY A 20 10.09 -19.89 -64.18
N CYS A 21 10.39 -18.71 -64.68
CA CYS A 21 10.13 -17.44 -63.97
C CYS A 21 8.64 -17.24 -63.76
N ALA A 22 8.20 -17.06 -62.52
CA ALA A 22 6.98 -16.35 -62.22
C ALA A 22 7.21 -15.59 -60.90
N SER A 23 7.22 -14.29 -61.02
CA SER A 23 7.21 -13.32 -59.92
C SER A 23 5.93 -13.50 -59.09
N GLY A 24 6.09 -13.97 -57.85
CA GLY A 24 5.06 -13.96 -56.85
C GLY A 24 5.73 -13.48 -55.55
N GLY A 25 5.51 -12.23 -55.21
CA GLY A 25 5.95 -11.68 -53.95
C GLY A 25 5.29 -12.45 -52.82
N SER A 26 6.08 -13.24 -52.10
CA SER A 26 5.74 -13.70 -50.78
C SER A 26 5.95 -12.53 -49.81
N ASP A 27 4.85 -11.84 -49.48
CA ASP A 27 4.80 -11.06 -48.26
C ASP A 27 5.08 -12.02 -47.12
N GLU A 28 6.34 -12.13 -46.72
CA GLU A 28 6.69 -12.53 -45.36
C GLU A 28 6.08 -11.48 -44.44
N ALA A 29 4.84 -11.72 -43.99
CA ALA A 29 4.32 -11.07 -42.81
C ALA A 29 5.29 -11.39 -41.68
N ALA A 30 6.20 -10.45 -41.40
CA ALA A 30 6.96 -10.44 -40.20
C ALA A 30 5.94 -10.56 -39.04
N SER A 31 5.85 -11.75 -38.44
CA SER A 31 5.18 -11.91 -37.19
C SER A 31 5.91 -10.96 -36.23
N ALA A 32 5.30 -9.83 -35.95
CA ALA A 32 5.76 -8.99 -34.87
C ALA A 32 5.75 -9.89 -33.62
N ASP A 33 6.94 -10.29 -33.19
CA ASP A 33 7.17 -10.94 -31.92
C ASP A 33 6.74 -9.90 -30.87
N THR A 34 5.46 -9.96 -30.46
CA THR A 34 4.96 -9.12 -29.39
C THR A 34 5.65 -9.60 -28.13
N ALA A 35 6.73 -8.92 -27.74
CA ALA A 35 7.43 -9.20 -26.50
C ALA A 35 6.40 -9.36 -25.37
N GLU A 36 6.48 -10.47 -24.64
CA GLU A 36 5.57 -10.77 -23.54
C GLU A 36 5.65 -9.64 -22.51
N LYS A 37 4.50 -9.03 -22.19
CA LYS A 37 4.44 -7.93 -21.22
C LYS A 37 4.86 -8.40 -19.84
N SER A 38 5.62 -7.58 -19.15
CA SER A 38 6.01 -7.84 -17.77
C SER A 38 4.84 -7.62 -16.83
N LYS A 39 4.50 -8.62 -16.01
CA LYS A 39 3.42 -8.49 -15.03
C LYS A 39 3.87 -7.73 -13.80
N VAL A 40 3.13 -6.69 -13.45
CA VAL A 40 3.32 -5.88 -12.24
C VAL A 40 2.08 -5.96 -11.37
N TYR A 41 2.26 -6.36 -10.12
CA TYR A 41 1.18 -6.43 -9.15
C TYR A 41 1.29 -5.29 -8.15
N LEU A 42 0.17 -4.65 -7.82
CA LEU A 42 0.01 -3.89 -6.59
C LEU A 42 -0.73 -4.77 -5.58
N ILE A 43 -0.17 -4.94 -4.38
CA ILE A 43 -0.79 -5.68 -3.28
C ILE A 43 -0.89 -4.75 -2.07
N THR A 44 -2.11 -4.29 -1.78
CA THR A 44 -2.42 -3.39 -0.66
C THR A 44 -2.89 -4.17 0.57
N MET A 45 -3.06 -3.49 1.70
CA MET A 45 -3.50 -4.12 2.95
C MET A 45 -4.96 -4.60 2.88
N ASP A 46 -5.81 -3.84 2.18
CA ASP A 46 -7.19 -4.16 1.81
C ASP A 46 -7.61 -3.38 0.57
N GLN A 47 -8.85 -3.50 0.14
CA GLN A 47 -9.42 -2.79 -1.00
C GLN A 47 -10.55 -1.81 -0.61
N MET A 48 -10.85 -1.68 0.68
CA MET A 48 -12.00 -0.93 1.17
C MET A 48 -11.68 0.53 1.49
N ASP A 49 -10.51 0.79 2.09
CA ASP A 49 -10.10 2.15 2.44
C ASP A 49 -9.86 2.98 1.16
N GLN A 50 -10.34 4.22 1.16
CA GLN A 50 -10.16 5.15 0.04
C GLN A 50 -8.67 5.45 -0.20
N HIS A 51 -7.85 5.36 0.85
CA HIS A 51 -6.40 5.44 0.77
C HIS A 51 -5.85 4.44 -0.27
N TRP A 52 -6.22 3.16 -0.19
CA TRP A 52 -5.71 2.13 -1.13
C TRP A 52 -6.26 2.29 -2.54
N GLN A 53 -7.50 2.77 -2.69
CA GLN A 53 -8.07 3.10 -3.99
C GLN A 53 -7.27 4.24 -4.67
N ASN A 54 -6.81 5.22 -3.90
CA ASN A 54 -5.97 6.30 -4.40
C ASN A 54 -4.54 5.84 -4.73
N VAL A 55 -3.93 4.94 -3.93
CA VAL A 55 -2.65 4.29 -4.30
C VAL A 55 -2.80 3.56 -5.63
N ASN A 56 -3.87 2.76 -5.79
CA ASN A 56 -4.15 2.06 -7.04
C ASN A 56 -4.31 3.03 -8.21
N LYS A 57 -5.06 4.11 -8.02
CA LYS A 57 -5.28 5.12 -9.06
C LYS A 57 -3.96 5.72 -9.56
N GLY A 58 -3.05 6.07 -8.66
CA GLY A 58 -1.73 6.59 -9.02
C GLY A 58 -0.88 5.57 -9.78
N ALA A 59 -0.89 4.30 -9.35
CA ALA A 59 -0.20 3.22 -10.03
C ALA A 59 -0.79 2.94 -11.42
N GLU A 60 -2.12 2.90 -11.54
CA GLU A 60 -2.84 2.63 -12.79
C GLU A 60 -2.63 3.73 -13.84
N GLU A 61 -2.52 4.99 -13.43
CA GLU A 61 -2.20 6.11 -14.33
C GLU A 61 -0.89 5.86 -15.08
N VAL A 62 0.17 5.48 -14.36
CA VAL A 62 1.49 5.19 -14.95
C VAL A 62 1.46 3.87 -15.73
N ALA A 63 0.79 2.85 -15.20
CA ALA A 63 0.66 1.55 -15.85
C ALA A 63 -0.04 1.65 -17.20
N SER A 64 -1.12 2.44 -17.28
CA SER A 64 -1.88 2.66 -18.52
C SER A 64 -1.04 3.35 -19.59
N ALA A 65 -0.18 4.30 -19.19
CA ALA A 65 0.73 5.00 -20.11
C ALA A 65 1.87 4.10 -20.62
N ASN A 66 2.10 2.93 -20.01
CA ASN A 66 3.14 1.95 -20.34
C ASN A 66 2.55 0.57 -20.66
N SER A 67 1.30 0.54 -21.08
CA SER A 67 0.55 -0.71 -21.34
C SER A 67 1.08 -1.56 -22.50
N ASP A 68 2.02 -1.06 -23.26
CA ASP A 68 2.76 -1.79 -24.30
C ASP A 68 3.82 -2.74 -23.71
N ILE A 69 4.40 -2.42 -22.56
CA ILE A 69 5.47 -3.19 -21.91
C ILE A 69 5.05 -3.90 -20.63
N ILE A 70 3.97 -3.45 -19.97
CA ILE A 70 3.51 -4.05 -18.70
C ILE A 70 2.05 -4.51 -18.76
N GLU A 71 1.75 -5.55 -17.97
CA GLU A 71 0.41 -5.98 -17.58
C GLU A 71 0.25 -5.69 -16.08
N TYR A 72 -0.61 -4.74 -15.73
CA TYR A 72 -0.83 -4.30 -14.35
C TYR A 72 -2.04 -4.99 -13.73
N LYS A 73 -1.91 -5.40 -12.45
CA LYS A 73 -2.99 -5.97 -11.66
C LYS A 73 -2.96 -5.41 -10.22
N TRP A 74 -4.11 -4.96 -9.74
CA TRP A 74 -4.32 -4.68 -8.33
C TRP A 74 -4.98 -5.88 -7.65
N SER A 75 -4.39 -6.35 -6.56
CA SER A 75 -4.91 -7.47 -5.76
C SER A 75 -4.76 -7.13 -4.28
N ALA A 76 -5.81 -7.34 -3.50
CA ALA A 76 -5.81 -7.04 -2.08
C ALA A 76 -6.65 -8.06 -1.30
N PRO A 77 -6.39 -8.25 0.01
CA PRO A 77 -7.29 -8.93 0.91
C PRO A 77 -8.64 -8.21 1.04
N ASP A 78 -9.66 -8.92 1.47
CA ASP A 78 -10.97 -8.31 1.79
C ASP A 78 -10.91 -7.47 3.07
N LYS A 79 -9.96 -7.74 3.94
CA LYS A 79 -9.67 -7.04 5.19
C LYS A 79 -8.16 -7.11 5.48
N LYS A 80 -7.69 -6.32 6.45
CA LYS A 80 -6.28 -6.33 6.90
C LYS A 80 -5.94 -7.66 7.58
N ASP A 81 -5.59 -8.67 6.76
CA ASP A 81 -5.33 -10.06 7.17
C ASP A 81 -4.02 -10.55 6.53
N ASP A 82 -3.08 -10.98 7.38
CA ASP A 82 -1.74 -11.37 6.94
C ASP A 82 -1.77 -12.63 6.06
N ALA A 83 -2.59 -13.62 6.43
CA ALA A 83 -2.68 -14.87 5.67
C ALA A 83 -3.25 -14.63 4.27
N GLN A 84 -4.33 -13.84 4.17
CA GLN A 84 -4.87 -13.46 2.87
C GLN A 84 -3.84 -12.67 2.03
N GLN A 85 -3.05 -11.78 2.66
CA GLN A 85 -2.04 -11.01 1.92
C GLN A 85 -0.91 -11.91 1.41
N ILE A 86 -0.46 -12.89 2.21
CA ILE A 86 0.50 -13.91 1.80
C ILE A 86 -0.02 -14.67 0.58
N ASP A 87 -1.29 -15.09 0.59
CA ASP A 87 -1.92 -15.77 -0.56
C ASP A 87 -1.91 -14.88 -1.81
N LYS A 88 -2.15 -13.55 -1.69
CA LYS A 88 -2.07 -12.62 -2.82
C LYS A 88 -0.65 -12.54 -3.40
N VAL A 89 0.38 -12.50 -2.55
CA VAL A 89 1.79 -12.54 -2.98
C VAL A 89 2.09 -13.86 -3.71
N ASN A 90 1.73 -15.00 -3.14
CA ASN A 90 1.96 -16.31 -3.75
C ASN A 90 1.24 -16.46 -5.09
N ASN A 91 0.02 -15.95 -5.21
CA ASN A 91 -0.74 -15.94 -6.47
C ASN A 91 -0.07 -15.06 -7.53
N ALA A 92 0.40 -13.87 -7.16
CA ALA A 92 1.12 -12.97 -8.06
C ALA A 92 2.42 -13.62 -8.58
N VAL A 93 3.18 -14.26 -7.69
CA VAL A 93 4.40 -15.00 -8.05
C VAL A 93 4.08 -16.18 -9.01
N SER A 94 3.02 -16.91 -8.72
CA SER A 94 2.59 -18.06 -9.54
C SER A 94 2.09 -17.63 -10.92
N ASP A 95 1.50 -16.43 -11.03
CA ASP A 95 1.08 -15.82 -12.30
C ASP A 95 2.25 -15.20 -13.08
N GLY A 96 3.47 -15.23 -12.55
CA GLY A 96 4.68 -14.76 -13.23
C GLY A 96 4.96 -13.26 -13.06
N ALA A 97 4.58 -12.68 -11.93
CA ALA A 97 4.92 -11.30 -11.58
C ALA A 97 6.44 -11.06 -11.71
N LYS A 98 6.81 -9.95 -12.32
CA LYS A 98 8.20 -9.45 -12.36
C LYS A 98 8.49 -8.47 -11.25
N VAL A 99 7.50 -7.65 -10.90
CA VAL A 99 7.57 -6.69 -9.79
C VAL A 99 6.29 -6.76 -8.98
N ILE A 100 6.42 -6.69 -7.66
CA ILE A 100 5.31 -6.51 -6.73
C ILE A 100 5.50 -5.19 -6.01
N LEU A 101 4.53 -4.28 -6.15
CA LEU A 101 4.34 -3.12 -5.30
C LEU A 101 3.58 -3.59 -4.07
N LEU A 102 4.12 -3.43 -2.87
CA LEU A 102 3.55 -3.99 -1.64
C LEU A 102 3.37 -2.95 -0.55
N ALA A 103 2.20 -2.89 0.05
CA ALA A 103 1.96 -2.29 1.35
C ALA A 103 1.74 -3.41 2.38
N ALA A 104 2.74 -3.70 3.19
CA ALA A 104 2.73 -4.84 4.10
C ALA A 104 1.79 -4.62 5.29
N ASN A 105 0.94 -5.60 5.55
CA ASN A 105 0.03 -5.65 6.70
C ASN A 105 0.80 -5.95 8.01
N GLY A 106 1.48 -7.12 8.04
CA GLY A 106 2.38 -7.54 9.09
C GLY A 106 3.80 -7.67 8.53
N PRO A 107 4.76 -6.83 8.98
CA PRO A 107 6.08 -6.75 8.37
C PRO A 107 6.89 -8.05 8.49
N ASP A 108 6.73 -8.80 9.58
CA ASP A 108 7.39 -10.09 9.78
C ASP A 108 6.62 -11.23 9.12
N ALA A 109 5.29 -11.21 9.21
CA ALA A 109 4.43 -12.30 8.74
C ALA A 109 4.62 -12.60 7.25
N ILE A 110 4.84 -11.56 6.43
CA ILE A 110 4.97 -11.68 4.98
C ILE A 110 6.39 -11.99 4.51
N SER A 111 7.40 -11.85 5.37
CA SER A 111 8.83 -11.91 4.98
C SER A 111 9.21 -13.19 4.26
N SER A 112 8.77 -14.36 4.74
CA SER A 112 9.08 -15.64 4.07
C SER A 112 8.50 -15.74 2.66
N ALA A 113 7.29 -15.22 2.43
CA ALA A 113 6.70 -15.19 1.09
C ALA A 113 7.46 -14.25 0.15
N LEU A 114 8.01 -13.16 0.68
CA LEU A 114 8.86 -12.23 -0.08
C LEU A 114 10.24 -12.84 -0.40
N GLU A 115 10.82 -13.61 0.52
CA GLU A 115 12.06 -14.38 0.26
C GLU A 115 11.86 -15.37 -0.89
N GLU A 116 10.74 -16.13 -0.87
CA GLU A 116 10.41 -17.06 -1.95
C GLU A 116 10.14 -16.35 -3.28
N ALA A 117 9.47 -15.19 -3.25
CA ALA A 117 9.25 -14.37 -4.44
C ALA A 117 10.57 -13.87 -5.03
N ALA A 118 11.46 -13.32 -4.19
CA ALA A 118 12.77 -12.84 -4.59
C ALA A 118 13.68 -13.96 -5.14
N ALA A 119 13.63 -15.16 -4.54
CA ALA A 119 14.35 -16.35 -5.05
C ALA A 119 13.91 -16.76 -6.47
N LYS A 120 12.67 -16.40 -6.88
CA LYS A 120 12.14 -16.58 -8.24
C LYS A 120 12.39 -15.37 -9.15
N GLY A 121 13.16 -14.37 -8.68
CA GLY A 121 13.53 -13.19 -9.44
C GLY A 121 12.51 -12.06 -9.42
N VAL A 122 11.46 -12.14 -8.58
CA VAL A 122 10.49 -11.06 -8.41
C VAL A 122 11.11 -9.91 -7.63
N LYS A 123 10.96 -8.68 -8.12
CA LYS A 123 11.42 -7.46 -7.45
C LYS A 123 10.33 -6.90 -6.55
N ILE A 124 10.70 -6.45 -5.34
CA ILE A 124 9.77 -5.90 -4.36
C ILE A 124 10.00 -4.41 -4.23
N VAL A 125 8.95 -3.63 -4.41
CA VAL A 125 8.91 -2.18 -4.18
C VAL A 125 7.85 -1.92 -3.12
N TYR A 126 8.19 -1.19 -2.07
CA TYR A 126 7.21 -0.86 -1.03
C TYR A 126 6.52 0.47 -1.34
N VAL A 127 5.22 0.48 -1.10
CA VAL A 127 4.37 1.68 -1.07
C VAL A 127 3.69 1.75 0.29
N ASP A 128 3.69 2.92 0.95
CA ASP A 128 3.14 3.19 2.29
C ASP A 128 3.85 2.44 3.43
N SER A 129 3.75 1.13 3.53
CA SER A 129 4.20 0.35 4.70
C SER A 129 5.13 -0.79 4.28
N PRO A 130 6.44 -0.74 4.64
CA PRO A 130 7.38 -1.79 4.29
C PRO A 130 7.27 -3.03 5.20
N ALA A 131 7.72 -4.18 4.68
CA ALA A 131 7.98 -5.38 5.45
C ALA A 131 9.43 -5.41 5.98
N ASN A 132 9.73 -6.35 6.89
CA ASN A 132 11.08 -6.65 7.39
C ASN A 132 11.89 -7.51 6.41
N PHE A 133 11.71 -7.26 5.11
CA PHE A 133 12.44 -7.87 4.02
C PHE A 133 12.99 -6.76 3.10
N PRO A 134 14.24 -6.86 2.59
CA PRO A 134 14.81 -5.83 1.75
C PRO A 134 14.03 -5.63 0.44
N GLY A 135 13.55 -4.41 0.20
CA GLY A 135 12.96 -4.00 -1.07
C GLY A 135 13.93 -3.21 -1.94
N GLU A 136 13.55 -3.01 -3.20
CA GLU A 136 14.32 -2.15 -4.13
C GLU A 136 14.18 -0.66 -3.77
N ALA A 137 12.98 -0.24 -3.33
CA ALA A 137 12.72 1.10 -2.81
C ALA A 137 11.44 1.10 -1.94
N THR A 138 11.25 2.19 -1.17
CA THR A 138 10.05 2.48 -0.38
C THR A 138 9.59 3.91 -0.69
N PHE A 139 8.32 4.05 -1.04
CA PHE A 139 7.62 5.32 -1.25
C PHE A 139 6.53 5.46 -0.19
N ALA A 140 6.77 6.27 0.82
CA ALA A 140 5.92 6.35 2.00
C ALA A 140 5.95 7.75 2.60
N THR A 141 5.01 8.07 3.48
CA THR A 141 5.06 9.25 4.35
C THR A 141 6.14 9.08 5.42
N ASP A 142 6.81 10.15 5.84
CA ASP A 142 7.53 10.17 7.12
C ASP A 142 6.52 10.03 8.28
N ASN A 143 6.16 8.78 8.57
CA ASN A 143 5.10 8.44 9.50
C ASN A 143 5.36 8.92 10.93
N LYS A 144 6.65 8.94 11.35
CA LYS A 144 7.00 9.40 12.70
C LYS A 144 6.86 10.91 12.82
N ALA A 145 7.34 11.67 11.83
CA ALA A 145 7.17 13.12 11.78
C ALA A 145 5.69 13.51 11.69
N ALA A 146 4.92 12.81 10.85
CA ALA A 146 3.49 13.06 10.69
C ALA A 146 2.70 12.73 11.97
N GLY A 147 3.04 11.63 12.65
CA GLY A 147 2.46 11.29 13.96
C GLY A 147 2.74 12.34 15.03
N LYS A 148 3.99 12.86 15.06
CA LYS A 148 4.35 13.97 15.95
C LYS A 148 3.52 15.22 15.67
N THR A 149 3.36 15.59 14.40
CA THR A 149 2.50 16.71 13.98
C THR A 149 1.06 16.52 14.46
N ALA A 150 0.50 15.30 14.33
CA ALA A 150 -0.85 15.00 14.85
C ALA A 150 -0.97 15.23 16.35
N GLY A 151 0.05 14.80 17.13
CA GLY A 151 0.11 15.03 18.56
C GLY A 151 0.22 16.52 18.91
N GLU A 152 1.06 17.26 18.21
CA GLU A 152 1.23 18.72 18.38
C GLU A 152 -0.09 19.48 18.08
N GLN A 153 -0.86 19.09 17.06
CA GLN A 153 -2.17 19.65 16.78
C GLN A 153 -3.16 19.40 17.93
N MET A 154 -3.21 18.17 18.45
CA MET A 154 -4.08 17.84 19.58
C MET A 154 -3.69 18.63 20.83
N LEU A 155 -2.40 18.67 21.18
CA LEU A 155 -1.87 19.36 22.34
C LEU A 155 -2.15 20.87 22.26
N ALA A 156 -1.96 21.48 21.10
CA ALA A 156 -2.27 22.89 20.88
C ALA A 156 -3.75 23.20 21.13
N GLU A 157 -4.65 22.36 20.59
CA GLU A 157 -6.10 22.56 20.77
C GLU A 157 -6.55 22.34 22.23
N LEU A 158 -6.03 21.32 22.91
CA LEU A 158 -6.30 21.09 24.35
C LEU A 158 -5.88 22.29 25.19
N ASN A 159 -4.66 22.81 24.97
CA ASN A 159 -4.16 23.98 25.66
C ASN A 159 -5.00 25.23 25.36
N ALA A 160 -5.42 25.43 24.09
CA ALA A 160 -6.30 26.55 23.71
C ALA A 160 -7.67 26.49 24.43
N LYS A 161 -8.13 25.28 24.74
CA LYS A 161 -9.35 25.05 25.54
C LYS A 161 -9.12 25.11 27.06
N GLY A 162 -7.91 25.37 27.52
CA GLY A 162 -7.55 25.41 28.94
C GLY A 162 -7.45 24.01 29.58
N VAL A 163 -7.39 22.95 28.80
CA VAL A 163 -7.18 21.57 29.26
C VAL A 163 -5.67 21.31 29.28
N THR A 164 -5.08 21.17 30.47
CA THR A 164 -3.63 21.03 30.66
C THR A 164 -3.21 19.64 31.11
N SER A 165 -4.16 18.75 31.39
CA SER A 165 -3.94 17.35 31.80
C SER A 165 -5.16 16.50 31.46
N GLY A 166 -5.02 15.18 31.49
CA GLY A 166 -6.09 14.23 31.27
C GLY A 166 -5.62 13.01 30.48
N ASP A 167 -6.53 12.07 30.28
CA ASP A 167 -6.23 10.84 29.56
C ASP A 167 -6.45 11.03 28.04
N ILE A 168 -5.56 10.42 27.24
CA ILE A 168 -5.62 10.40 25.78
C ILE A 168 -5.65 8.96 25.31
N GLY A 169 -6.60 8.65 24.41
CA GLY A 169 -6.72 7.34 23.79
C GLY A 169 -5.99 7.29 22.43
N ILE A 170 -5.45 6.12 22.10
CA ILE A 170 -4.92 5.82 20.76
C ILE A 170 -5.62 4.58 20.20
N ILE A 171 -6.08 4.68 18.96
CA ILE A 171 -6.64 3.56 18.19
C ILE A 171 -5.70 3.27 17.03
N ASN A 172 -5.19 2.04 17.00
CA ASN A 172 -4.21 1.58 16.04
C ASN A 172 -4.69 0.33 15.29
N VAL A 173 -4.01 -0.04 14.20
CA VAL A 173 -4.36 -1.20 13.37
C VAL A 173 -3.93 -2.48 14.07
N LYS A 174 -2.63 -2.70 14.19
CA LYS A 174 -1.99 -3.87 14.79
C LYS A 174 -0.71 -3.45 15.51
N PRO A 175 -0.20 -4.28 16.43
CA PRO A 175 1.01 -3.94 17.18
C PRO A 175 2.28 -3.83 16.33
N ASP A 176 2.25 -4.34 15.11
CA ASP A 176 3.40 -4.53 14.25
C ASP A 176 3.31 -3.82 12.88
N THR A 177 2.16 -3.27 12.48
CA THR A 177 2.04 -2.53 11.21
C THR A 177 2.94 -1.29 11.22
N THR A 178 4.04 -1.33 10.47
CA THR A 178 5.17 -0.39 10.53
C THR A 178 4.74 1.07 10.46
N SER A 179 3.92 1.45 9.48
CA SER A 179 3.46 2.84 9.31
C SER A 179 2.70 3.34 10.55
N CYS A 180 1.78 2.53 11.06
CA CYS A 180 0.93 2.90 12.20
C CYS A 180 1.68 2.91 13.54
N VAL A 181 2.67 2.02 13.71
CA VAL A 181 3.57 2.05 14.88
C VAL A 181 4.37 3.34 14.91
N LEU A 182 4.96 3.75 13.78
CA LEU A 182 5.71 5.00 13.69
C LEU A 182 4.84 6.24 13.92
N ARG A 183 3.59 6.24 13.43
CA ARG A 183 2.60 7.31 13.72
C ARG A 183 2.32 7.44 15.22
N GLU A 184 2.11 6.31 15.89
CA GLU A 184 1.91 6.27 17.35
C GLU A 184 3.14 6.73 18.11
N GLU A 185 4.35 6.28 17.74
CA GLU A 185 5.61 6.74 18.36
C GLU A 185 5.77 8.25 18.23
N GLY A 186 5.54 8.79 17.05
CA GLY A 186 5.58 10.23 16.80
C GLY A 186 4.56 10.98 17.64
N PHE A 187 3.31 10.50 17.66
CA PHE A 187 2.24 11.10 18.45
C PHE A 187 2.58 11.14 19.94
N ARG A 188 3.04 10.02 20.52
CA ARG A 188 3.45 9.94 21.93
C ARG A 188 4.55 10.93 22.26
N SER A 189 5.51 11.14 21.33
CA SER A 189 6.62 12.06 21.55
C SER A 189 6.19 13.53 21.72
N ALA A 190 5.05 13.93 21.17
CA ALA A 190 4.51 15.28 21.32
C ALA A 190 3.98 15.55 22.74
N PHE A 191 3.71 14.51 23.51
CA PHE A 191 3.20 14.61 24.89
C PHE A 191 4.29 14.38 25.96
N GLU A 192 5.55 14.14 25.56
CA GLU A 192 6.65 13.99 26.51
C GLU A 192 6.82 15.28 27.35
N GLY A 193 6.90 15.11 28.66
CA GLY A 193 7.04 16.24 29.60
C GLY A 193 5.77 17.04 29.84
N THR A 194 4.61 16.57 29.39
CA THR A 194 3.30 17.14 29.71
C THR A 194 2.61 16.36 30.84
N ASP A 195 1.52 16.90 31.37
CA ASP A 195 0.70 16.25 32.39
C ASP A 195 -0.44 15.39 31.80
N PHE A 196 -0.39 15.11 30.50
CA PHE A 196 -1.32 14.19 29.84
C PHE A 196 -0.84 12.73 29.98
N ASN A 197 -1.78 11.82 30.20
CA ASN A 197 -1.51 10.39 30.28
C ASN A 197 -2.06 9.69 29.02
N ILE A 198 -1.17 9.05 28.24
CA ILE A 198 -1.59 8.28 27.06
C ILE A 198 -1.89 6.85 27.50
N LEU A 199 -3.15 6.46 27.39
CA LEU A 199 -3.65 5.15 27.77
C LEU A 199 -3.08 4.02 26.88
N THR A 200 -3.35 2.79 27.29
CA THR A 200 -3.00 1.60 26.49
C THR A 200 -3.73 1.64 25.14
N THR A 201 -2.97 1.51 24.08
CA THR A 201 -3.44 1.50 22.70
C THR A 201 -4.47 0.39 22.46
N GLN A 202 -5.56 0.73 21.77
CA GLN A 202 -6.54 -0.24 21.30
C GLN A 202 -6.27 -0.61 19.84
N PHE A 203 -6.12 -1.91 19.58
CA PHE A 203 -5.88 -2.43 18.24
C PHE A 203 -7.18 -2.91 17.62
N CYS A 204 -7.60 -2.27 16.53
CA CYS A 204 -8.91 -2.47 15.92
C CYS A 204 -8.84 -2.98 14.47
N GLU A 205 -7.67 -3.46 14.04
CA GLU A 205 -7.44 -4.03 12.70
C GLU A 205 -7.81 -3.07 11.55
N GLY A 206 -7.86 -1.76 11.83
CA GLY A 206 -8.30 -0.74 10.88
C GLY A 206 -9.80 -0.75 10.58
N ASP A 207 -10.58 -1.53 11.32
CA ASP A 207 -12.04 -1.60 11.21
C ASP A 207 -12.70 -0.40 11.86
N ALA A 208 -13.52 0.35 11.12
CA ALA A 208 -14.16 1.56 11.59
C ALA A 208 -15.18 1.31 12.72
N ALA A 209 -15.90 0.19 12.69
CA ALA A 209 -16.90 -0.12 13.71
C ALA A 209 -16.22 -0.51 15.04
N LYS A 210 -15.22 -1.40 15.01
CA LYS A 210 -14.39 -1.73 16.18
C LYS A 210 -13.71 -0.48 16.76
N SER A 211 -13.22 0.40 15.88
CA SER A 211 -12.59 1.67 16.27
C SER A 211 -13.57 2.62 16.94
N GLN A 212 -14.82 2.68 16.45
CA GLN A 212 -15.89 3.47 17.08
C GLN A 212 -16.24 2.94 18.47
N ASP A 213 -16.32 1.62 18.66
CA ASP A 213 -16.58 1.01 19.96
C ASP A 213 -15.43 1.31 20.94
N ALA A 214 -14.18 1.17 20.51
CA ALA A 214 -13.00 1.50 21.32
C ALA A 214 -12.95 2.99 21.68
N ALA A 215 -13.23 3.89 20.74
CA ALA A 215 -13.31 5.32 20.98
C ALA A 215 -14.45 5.67 21.96
N SER A 216 -15.61 5.03 21.85
CA SER A 216 -16.73 5.20 22.78
C SER A 216 -16.36 4.79 24.20
N ASN A 217 -15.55 3.72 24.35
CA ASN A 217 -15.01 3.30 25.64
C ASN A 217 -14.05 4.35 26.21
N PHE A 218 -13.13 4.90 25.44
CA PHE A 218 -12.24 6.00 25.84
C PHE A 218 -13.03 7.25 26.27
N ILE A 219 -14.05 7.63 25.52
CA ILE A 219 -14.95 8.75 25.87
C ILE A 219 -15.67 8.49 27.18
N SER A 220 -16.09 7.25 27.44
CA SER A 220 -16.78 6.86 28.68
C SER A 220 -15.83 6.90 29.88
N GLN A 221 -14.54 6.60 29.68
CA GLN A 221 -13.49 6.71 30.70
C GLN A 221 -13.07 8.16 30.98
N GLY A 222 -13.52 9.12 30.18
CA GLY A 222 -13.24 10.54 30.39
C GLY A 222 -12.02 11.06 29.62
N CYS A 223 -11.57 10.35 28.57
CA CYS A 223 -10.48 10.85 27.71
C CYS A 223 -10.82 12.23 27.14
N VAL A 224 -9.83 13.11 27.14
CA VAL A 224 -9.93 14.47 26.59
C VAL A 224 -9.53 14.55 25.12
N GLY A 225 -8.76 13.58 24.64
CA GLY A 225 -8.33 13.46 23.26
C GLY A 225 -8.27 12.01 22.80
N ILE A 226 -8.48 11.76 21.50
CA ILE A 226 -8.36 10.43 20.88
C ILE A 226 -7.71 10.57 19.51
N PHE A 227 -6.70 9.74 19.24
CA PHE A 227 -5.99 9.66 17.97
C PHE A 227 -6.29 8.36 17.22
N GLY A 228 -6.68 8.47 15.95
CA GLY A 228 -6.81 7.35 15.02
C GLY A 228 -5.62 7.31 14.06
N THR A 229 -4.90 6.18 14.01
CA THR A 229 -3.64 6.08 13.26
C THR A 229 -3.78 5.78 11.78
N ASN A 230 -4.99 5.45 11.29
CA ASN A 230 -5.31 5.13 9.89
C ASN A 230 -6.74 5.53 9.54
N GLU A 231 -7.16 5.36 8.28
CA GLU A 231 -8.50 5.75 7.80
C GLU A 231 -9.62 5.18 8.67
N GLY A 232 -9.68 3.86 8.85
CA GLY A 232 -10.75 3.22 9.64
C GLY A 232 -10.73 3.63 11.12
N GLY A 233 -9.53 3.78 11.72
CA GLY A 233 -9.35 4.33 13.06
C GLY A 233 -9.89 5.75 13.19
N THR A 234 -9.56 6.61 12.24
CA THR A 234 -10.00 8.02 12.19
C THR A 234 -11.51 8.14 12.05
N VAL A 235 -12.11 7.35 11.15
CA VAL A 235 -13.57 7.30 10.96
C VAL A 235 -14.26 6.87 12.25
N GLY A 236 -13.75 5.82 12.91
CA GLY A 236 -14.30 5.34 14.19
C GLY A 236 -14.22 6.38 15.30
N VAL A 237 -13.07 7.07 15.44
CA VAL A 237 -12.89 8.17 16.41
C VAL A 237 -13.92 9.29 16.15
N GLY A 238 -14.01 9.78 14.91
CA GLY A 238 -14.92 10.85 14.57
C GLY A 238 -16.40 10.50 14.80
N ASN A 239 -16.80 9.29 14.43
CA ASN A 239 -18.16 8.79 14.66
C ASN A 239 -18.50 8.70 16.15
N ALA A 240 -17.60 8.18 16.97
CA ALA A 240 -17.80 8.08 18.44
C ALA A 240 -17.92 9.46 19.08
N ILE A 241 -17.06 10.42 18.70
CA ILE A 241 -17.13 11.80 19.22
C ILE A 241 -18.45 12.45 18.82
N LYS A 242 -18.84 12.36 17.54
CA LYS A 242 -20.10 12.89 17.02
C LYS A 242 -21.31 12.30 17.78
N ALA A 243 -21.34 10.97 17.94
CA ALA A 243 -22.44 10.29 18.64
C ALA A 243 -22.51 10.64 20.12
N SER A 244 -21.38 10.85 20.79
CA SER A 244 -21.32 11.16 22.22
C SER A 244 -21.78 12.57 22.57
N GLY A 245 -21.65 13.53 21.67
CA GLY A 245 -21.86 14.95 21.92
C GLY A 245 -20.92 15.57 22.94
N LYS A 246 -19.85 14.86 23.36
CA LYS A 246 -18.88 15.35 24.35
C LYS A 246 -17.75 16.13 23.69
N ALA A 247 -17.17 17.07 24.44
CA ALA A 247 -16.06 17.90 24.00
C ALA A 247 -14.72 17.12 24.09
N VAL A 248 -14.51 16.15 23.17
CA VAL A 248 -13.27 15.38 23.06
C VAL A 248 -12.55 15.81 21.78
N VAL A 249 -11.22 16.01 21.83
CA VAL A 249 -10.43 16.40 20.67
C VAL A 249 -10.06 15.14 19.87
N GLY A 250 -10.62 15.00 18.67
CA GLY A 250 -10.30 13.92 17.74
C GLY A 250 -9.28 14.37 16.71
N VAL A 251 -8.20 13.63 16.51
CA VAL A 251 -7.20 13.79 15.45
C VAL A 251 -7.03 12.49 14.72
N GLY A 252 -6.80 12.54 13.42
CA GLY A 252 -6.73 11.34 12.60
C GLY A 252 -5.63 11.33 11.56
N PHE A 253 -5.67 10.28 10.77
CA PHE A 253 -4.83 10.03 9.61
C PHE A 253 -5.70 9.72 8.40
N ASP A 254 -5.14 9.94 7.21
CA ASP A 254 -5.73 9.74 5.90
C ASP A 254 -6.80 10.78 5.50
N LYS A 255 -7.23 10.68 4.26
CA LYS A 255 -8.23 11.57 3.67
C LYS A 255 -9.24 10.75 2.89
N SER A 256 -10.46 10.68 3.43
CA SER A 256 -11.63 10.15 2.74
C SER A 256 -12.80 11.14 2.84
N ASP A 257 -13.81 10.97 2.01
CA ASP A 257 -15.01 11.81 2.06
C ASP A 257 -15.68 11.78 3.44
N THR A 258 -15.66 10.61 4.09
CA THR A 258 -16.17 10.44 5.46
C THR A 258 -15.36 11.25 6.47
N ILE A 259 -14.02 11.20 6.40
CA ILE A 259 -13.16 11.98 7.30
C ILE A 259 -13.37 13.48 7.10
N LEU A 260 -13.44 13.95 5.85
CA LEU A 260 -13.69 15.36 5.55
C LEU A 260 -15.06 15.81 6.06
N GLY A 261 -16.08 14.95 5.96
CA GLY A 261 -17.40 15.19 6.57
C GLY A 261 -17.34 15.34 8.10
N LEU A 262 -16.57 14.48 8.77
CA LEU A 262 -16.40 14.52 10.23
C LEU A 262 -15.63 15.77 10.70
N ILE A 263 -14.68 16.27 9.91
CA ILE A 263 -13.98 17.54 10.17
C ILE A 263 -14.96 18.73 9.96
N THR A 264 -15.74 18.71 8.90
CA THR A 264 -16.76 19.73 8.61
C THR A 264 -17.78 19.83 9.74
N ASP A 265 -18.23 18.69 10.26
CA ASP A 265 -19.17 18.59 11.39
C ASP A 265 -18.54 18.96 12.74
N GLY A 266 -17.21 19.13 12.81
CA GLY A 266 -16.48 19.45 14.04
C GLY A 266 -16.29 18.26 14.98
N ALA A 267 -16.50 17.04 14.52
CA ALA A 267 -16.22 15.81 15.28
C ALA A 267 -14.73 15.47 15.30
N LEU A 268 -13.99 15.87 14.26
CA LEU A 268 -12.54 15.82 14.21
C LEU A 268 -11.97 17.23 14.12
N LEU A 269 -10.87 17.48 14.82
CA LEU A 269 -10.09 18.72 14.71
C LEU A 269 -9.41 18.79 13.35
N CYS A 270 -8.67 17.75 13.01
CA CYS A 270 -7.88 17.64 11.79
C CYS A 270 -7.53 16.20 11.46
N THR A 271 -6.97 16.02 10.28
CA THR A 271 -6.35 14.76 9.86
C THR A 271 -5.02 15.02 9.17
N MET A 272 -4.09 14.03 9.28
CA MET A 272 -2.84 13.99 8.54
C MET A 272 -3.12 13.31 7.18
N ALA A 273 -3.32 14.10 6.14
CA ALA A 273 -3.62 13.63 4.79
C ALA A 273 -2.32 13.27 4.06
N GLN A 274 -2.14 12.01 3.75
CA GLN A 274 -1.04 11.50 2.95
C GLN A 274 -1.24 11.80 1.45
N ASN A 275 -0.24 11.44 0.63
CA ASN A 275 -0.29 11.52 -0.84
C ASN A 275 -0.26 10.10 -1.46
N PRO A 276 -1.32 9.29 -1.30
CA PRO A 276 -1.35 7.90 -1.74
C PRO A 276 -1.23 7.72 -3.26
N ASP A 277 -1.77 8.65 -4.04
CA ASP A 277 -1.61 8.68 -5.49
C ASP A 277 -0.14 8.86 -5.92
N VAL A 278 0.61 9.70 -5.18
CA VAL A 278 2.05 9.88 -5.40
C VAL A 278 2.82 8.61 -5.06
N MET A 279 2.44 7.90 -3.97
CA MET A 279 3.05 6.60 -3.61
C MET A 279 2.86 5.57 -4.73
N GLY A 280 1.62 5.43 -5.22
CA GLY A 280 1.29 4.51 -6.31
C GLY A 280 2.02 4.86 -7.61
N LYS A 281 2.02 6.14 -7.98
CA LYS A 281 2.70 6.65 -9.17
C LYS A 281 4.20 6.38 -9.14
N GLN A 282 4.89 6.83 -8.09
CA GLN A 282 6.34 6.65 -7.95
C GLN A 282 6.73 5.18 -7.80
N GLY A 283 5.91 4.37 -7.10
CA GLY A 283 6.10 2.93 -7.01
C GLY A 283 6.05 2.26 -8.38
N MET A 284 5.09 2.62 -9.23
CA MET A 284 4.97 2.08 -10.58
C MET A 284 6.08 2.58 -11.51
N GLU A 285 6.49 3.85 -11.41
CA GLU A 285 7.66 4.38 -12.13
C GLU A 285 8.94 3.61 -11.77
N ALA A 286 9.11 3.25 -10.49
CA ALA A 286 10.21 2.41 -10.03
C ALA A 286 10.12 0.99 -10.61
N ALA A 287 8.93 0.39 -10.65
CA ALA A 287 8.72 -0.93 -11.24
C ALA A 287 9.12 -0.96 -12.74
N ILE A 288 8.76 0.07 -13.50
CA ILE A 288 9.13 0.19 -14.92
C ILE A 288 10.65 0.29 -15.08
N LYS A 289 11.34 1.09 -14.25
CA LYS A 289 12.81 1.17 -14.25
C LYS A 289 13.45 -0.20 -14.02
N LEU A 290 12.94 -0.95 -13.03
CA LEU A 290 13.44 -2.30 -12.72
C LEU A 290 13.23 -3.28 -13.88
N ILE A 291 12.09 -3.21 -14.57
CA ILE A 291 11.79 -4.01 -15.76
C ILE A 291 12.77 -3.69 -16.90
N ASN A 292 13.13 -2.42 -17.08
CA ASN A 292 14.09 -1.95 -18.06
C ASN A 292 15.56 -2.24 -17.67
N GLY A 293 15.80 -2.86 -16.50
CA GLY A 293 17.16 -3.14 -16.01
C GLY A 293 17.88 -1.92 -15.41
N GLU A 294 17.14 -0.86 -15.12
CA GLU A 294 17.68 0.35 -14.51
C GLU A 294 17.76 0.21 -12.97
N SER A 295 18.65 0.97 -12.34
CA SER A 295 18.76 1.00 -10.88
C SER A 295 17.90 2.10 -10.28
N ILE A 296 17.42 1.86 -9.04
CA ILE A 296 16.72 2.87 -8.24
C ILE A 296 17.74 3.63 -7.38
N SER A 297 17.84 4.92 -7.60
CA SER A 297 18.83 5.78 -6.89
C SER A 297 18.42 6.10 -5.45
N SER A 298 17.13 6.38 -5.20
CA SER A 298 16.61 6.69 -3.87
C SER A 298 15.86 5.50 -3.29
N LYS A 299 16.39 4.94 -2.19
CA LYS A 299 15.81 3.76 -1.54
C LYS A 299 14.60 4.07 -0.65
N ASN A 300 14.56 5.26 -0.05
CA ASN A 300 13.45 5.72 0.79
C ASN A 300 13.05 7.13 0.34
N VAL A 301 11.82 7.28 -0.04
CA VAL A 301 11.26 8.55 -0.55
C VAL A 301 10.07 8.94 0.30
N ASP A 302 10.19 10.10 0.96
CA ASP A 302 9.05 10.72 1.62
C ASP A 302 8.11 11.33 0.57
N THR A 303 6.87 10.84 0.54
CA THR A 303 5.84 11.32 -0.39
C THR A 303 5.06 12.52 0.16
N GLY A 304 5.38 12.94 1.39
CA GLY A 304 4.79 14.10 2.04
C GLY A 304 3.46 13.83 2.73
N VAL A 305 3.06 14.79 3.56
CA VAL A 305 1.80 14.80 4.31
C VAL A 305 1.33 16.24 4.49
N SER A 306 0.01 16.46 4.54
CA SER A 306 -0.60 17.76 4.82
C SER A 306 -1.57 17.65 6.00
N VAL A 307 -1.60 18.67 6.85
CA VAL A 307 -2.65 18.81 7.88
C VAL A 307 -3.90 19.37 7.19
N ILE A 308 -5.01 18.66 7.30
CA ILE A 308 -6.32 19.11 6.81
C ILE A 308 -7.19 19.46 8.01
N THR A 309 -7.61 20.69 8.08
CA THR A 309 -8.50 21.26 9.09
C THR A 309 -9.84 21.64 8.47
N LYS A 310 -10.75 22.17 9.29
CA LYS A 310 -12.04 22.68 8.81
C LYS A 310 -11.90 23.81 7.79
N ASP A 311 -10.85 24.62 7.88
CA ASP A 311 -10.61 25.74 6.96
C ASP A 311 -10.20 25.27 5.55
N ASP A 312 -9.68 24.04 5.45
CA ASP A 312 -9.23 23.42 4.20
C ASP A 312 -10.35 22.63 3.49
N VAL A 313 -11.47 22.35 4.19
CA VAL A 313 -12.63 21.62 3.65
C VAL A 313 -13.68 22.62 3.22
N LYS A 314 -13.87 22.75 1.90
CA LYS A 314 -14.87 23.64 1.29
C LYS A 314 -16.11 22.90 0.86
#